data_5f44b142efd77c9ca862678d36f0e31d
#
_entry.id   5f44b142efd77c9ca862678d36f0e31d
#
_cell.length_a   1.000
_cell.length_b   1.000
_cell.length_c   1.000
_cell.angle_alpha   90.00
_cell.angle_beta   90.00
_cell.angle_gamma   90.00
#
_symmetry.space_group_name_H-M   'P 1'
#
loop_
_entity.id
_entity.type
_entity.pdbx_description
1 polymer ?
#
loop_
_entity_poly.entity_id
_entity_poly.type
_entity_poly.pdbx_seq_one_letter_code
_entity_poly.pdbx_strand_id
1 'polypeptide(L)'
;MPAGDAFSAHDLSEIGREVRAISDEAKVVFSVLVADPDDLGDTPDVRALAERAHAALGDRAHEAVLVLVAPNARRVEIVTGSDLRGRLSDRDCALAALSMTSSFAGGDLTGGVLQGVRMLGQRTGKPRRQPSVVAPGRTFSSLLRP
;
A
#
# COMPACT_ATOMS: atom_id res chain seq x y z
N MET A 1 20.92 -11.67 6.81
CA MET A 1 20.92 -11.33 5.40
C MET A 1 20.26 -9.98 5.21
N PRO A 2 20.96 -9.04 4.59
CA PRO A 2 20.34 -7.73 4.38
C PRO A 2 19.06 -7.84 3.54
N ALA A 3 18.13 -6.94 3.76
CA ALA A 3 16.89 -6.92 3.00
C ALA A 3 17.15 -6.78 1.50
N GLY A 4 18.24 -6.09 1.13
CA GLY A 4 18.65 -5.96 -0.26
C GLY A 4 18.95 -7.30 -0.93
N ASP A 5 19.24 -8.34 -0.15
CA ASP A 5 19.48 -9.67 -0.71
C ASP A 5 18.16 -10.41 -0.99
N ALA A 6 17.07 -10.03 -0.35
CA ALA A 6 15.75 -10.59 -0.62
C ALA A 6 15.20 -10.08 -1.95
N PHE A 7 15.61 -8.89 -2.36
CA PHE A 7 15.24 -8.26 -3.62
C PHE A 7 16.51 -7.94 -4.39
N SER A 8 16.59 -8.39 -5.63
CA SER A 8 17.71 -8.00 -6.48
C SER A 8 17.57 -6.54 -6.91
N ALA A 9 18.62 -5.96 -7.48
CA ALA A 9 18.55 -4.61 -8.04
C ALA A 9 17.50 -4.53 -9.14
N HIS A 10 17.38 -5.60 -9.93
CA HIS A 10 16.35 -5.68 -10.96
C HIS A 10 14.95 -5.67 -10.35
N ASP A 11 14.74 -6.44 -9.27
CA ASP A 11 13.46 -6.49 -8.58
C ASP A 11 13.08 -5.13 -8.03
N LEU A 12 14.02 -4.43 -7.41
CA LEU A 12 13.76 -3.09 -6.85
C LEU A 12 13.42 -2.10 -7.95
N SER A 13 14.09 -2.18 -9.11
CA SER A 13 13.77 -1.35 -10.26
C SER A 13 12.38 -1.62 -10.78
N GLU A 14 12.00 -2.88 -10.86
CA GLU A 14 10.67 -3.26 -11.33
C GLU A 14 9.59 -2.75 -10.40
N ILE A 15 9.79 -2.92 -9.09
CA ILE A 15 8.86 -2.41 -8.10
C ILE A 15 8.75 -0.89 -8.24
N GLY A 16 9.86 -0.20 -8.38
CA GLY A 16 9.87 1.26 -8.50
C GLY A 16 9.09 1.75 -9.73
N ARG A 17 9.26 1.07 -10.87
CA ARG A 17 8.52 1.44 -12.09
C ARG A 17 7.02 1.23 -11.91
N GLU A 18 6.63 0.09 -11.33
CA GLU A 18 5.23 -0.23 -11.14
C GLU A 18 4.58 0.72 -10.14
N VAL A 19 5.27 1.00 -9.04
CA VAL A 19 4.77 1.93 -8.02
C VAL A 19 4.57 3.32 -8.62
N ARG A 20 5.51 3.75 -9.46
CA ARG A 20 5.41 5.06 -10.11
C ARG A 20 4.21 5.11 -11.05
N ALA A 21 4.00 4.03 -11.83
CA ALA A 21 2.86 3.95 -12.74
C ALA A 21 1.54 3.97 -11.98
N ILE A 22 1.47 3.24 -10.87
CA ILE A 22 0.26 3.20 -10.05
C ILE A 22 0.00 4.56 -9.40
N SER A 23 1.07 5.22 -8.92
CA SER A 23 0.96 6.54 -8.33
C SER A 23 0.39 7.54 -9.34
N ASP A 24 0.90 7.51 -10.57
CA ASP A 24 0.45 8.43 -11.61
C ASP A 24 -1.00 8.18 -11.99
N GLU A 25 -1.38 6.93 -12.11
CA GLU A 25 -2.74 6.55 -12.48
C GLU A 25 -3.73 6.87 -11.38
N ALA A 26 -3.37 6.56 -10.14
CA ALA A 26 -4.25 6.77 -8.99
C ALA A 26 -4.27 8.21 -8.51
N LYS A 27 -3.29 9.01 -8.92
CA LYS A 27 -3.08 10.39 -8.45
C LYS A 27 -2.92 10.44 -6.93
N VAL A 28 -2.18 9.46 -6.42
CA VAL A 28 -1.88 9.29 -5.01
C VAL A 28 -0.40 8.97 -4.92
N VAL A 29 0.27 9.44 -3.89
CA VAL A 29 1.68 9.12 -3.69
C VAL A 29 1.76 7.73 -3.07
N PHE A 30 2.38 6.78 -3.78
CA PHE A 30 2.71 5.48 -3.22
C PHE A 30 4.20 5.41 -2.98
N SER A 31 4.58 4.95 -1.82
CA SER A 31 5.98 4.75 -1.47
C SER A 31 6.15 3.36 -0.89
N VAL A 32 7.10 2.61 -1.41
CA VAL A 32 7.43 1.29 -0.89
C VAL A 32 8.82 1.35 -0.30
N LEU A 33 8.93 0.99 0.97
CA LEU A 33 10.19 0.95 1.68
C LEU A 33 10.48 -0.48 2.07
N VAL A 34 11.63 -0.99 1.64
CA VAL A 34 12.10 -2.30 2.05
C VAL A 34 13.08 -2.09 3.19
N ALA A 35 12.72 -2.57 4.36
CA ALA A 35 13.55 -2.43 5.56
C ALA A 35 14.46 -3.65 5.71
N ASP A 36 15.72 -3.42 5.99
CA ASP A 36 16.62 -4.51 6.34
C ASP A 36 16.76 -4.59 7.87
N PRO A 37 17.46 -5.63 8.39
CA PRO A 37 17.54 -5.81 9.83
C PRO A 37 18.15 -4.62 10.56
N ASP A 38 19.05 -3.89 9.92
CA ASP A 38 19.68 -2.72 10.54
C ASP A 38 18.68 -1.59 10.76
N ASP A 39 17.71 -1.46 9.86
CA ASP A 39 16.66 -0.44 9.99
C ASP A 39 15.76 -0.71 11.19
N LEU A 40 15.58 -1.99 11.53
CA LEU A 40 14.72 -2.38 12.64
C LEU A 40 15.40 -2.20 14.00
N GLY A 41 16.73 -2.25 14.04
CA GLY A 41 17.50 -2.14 15.27
C GLY A 41 17.18 -3.30 16.21
N ASP A 42 17.26 -3.03 17.50
CA ASP A 42 17.01 -4.03 18.52
C ASP A 42 15.53 -4.22 18.84
N THR A 43 14.70 -3.27 18.43
CA THR A 43 13.27 -3.30 18.71
C THR A 43 12.52 -3.51 17.40
N PRO A 44 11.88 -4.66 17.23
CA PRO A 44 11.20 -4.95 15.98
C PRO A 44 9.82 -4.30 15.89
N ASP A 45 9.72 -3.03 16.27
CA ASP A 45 8.45 -2.31 16.12
C ASP A 45 8.32 -1.79 14.69
N VAL A 46 7.91 -2.69 13.82
CA VAL A 46 7.80 -2.43 12.40
C VAL A 46 6.74 -1.36 12.13
N ARG A 47 5.66 -1.37 12.92
CA ARG A 47 4.60 -0.37 12.76
C ARG A 47 5.12 1.04 13.06
N ALA A 48 5.87 1.20 14.13
CA ALA A 48 6.42 2.50 14.48
C ALA A 48 7.40 3.00 13.41
N LEU A 49 8.20 2.09 12.86
CA LEU A 49 9.11 2.45 11.79
C LEU A 49 8.33 2.93 10.56
N ALA A 50 7.25 2.22 10.22
CA ALA A 50 6.41 2.61 9.08
C ALA A 50 5.78 3.98 9.28
N GLU A 51 5.30 4.25 10.49
CA GLU A 51 4.68 5.53 10.80
C GLU A 51 5.68 6.68 10.72
N ARG A 52 6.91 6.44 11.20
CA ARG A 52 7.97 7.46 11.07
C ARG A 52 8.35 7.70 9.62
N ALA A 53 8.44 6.64 8.84
CA ALA A 53 8.77 6.76 7.41
C ALA A 53 7.68 7.52 6.67
N HIS A 54 6.42 7.25 7.00
CA HIS A 54 5.30 7.98 6.40
C HIS A 54 5.36 9.46 6.77
N ALA A 55 5.59 9.76 8.04
CA ALA A 55 5.70 11.16 8.50
C ALA A 55 6.87 11.89 7.81
N ALA A 56 7.94 11.17 7.50
CA ALA A 56 9.09 11.74 6.81
C ALA A 56 8.79 12.19 5.38
N LEU A 57 7.66 11.78 4.81
CA LEU A 57 7.23 12.27 3.51
C LEU A 57 6.80 13.75 3.56
N GLY A 58 6.65 14.29 4.75
CA GLY A 58 6.45 15.72 4.93
C GLY A 58 5.10 16.20 4.45
N ASP A 59 5.13 17.24 3.62
CA ASP A 59 3.89 17.91 3.17
C ASP A 59 3.00 17.01 2.35
N ARG A 60 3.54 15.93 1.79
CA ARG A 60 2.76 15.02 0.97
C ARG A 60 2.22 13.81 1.74
N ALA A 61 2.53 13.72 3.03
CA ALA A 61 2.11 12.56 3.82
C ALA A 61 0.59 12.38 3.84
N HIS A 62 -0.16 13.47 3.86
CA HIS A 62 -1.63 13.40 3.94
C HIS A 62 -2.25 12.73 2.70
N GLU A 63 -1.55 12.72 1.57
CA GLU A 63 -2.03 12.12 0.32
C GLU A 63 -1.22 10.88 -0.08
N ALA A 64 -0.48 10.31 0.85
CA ALA A 64 0.47 9.25 0.55
C ALA A 64 0.11 7.95 1.25
N VAL A 65 0.40 6.86 0.56
CA VAL A 65 0.35 5.50 1.13
C VAL A 65 1.80 5.01 1.21
N LEU A 66 2.23 4.65 2.40
CA LEU A 66 3.53 4.03 2.58
C LEU A 66 3.35 2.54 2.85
N VAL A 67 4.04 1.72 2.08
CA VAL A 67 4.08 0.28 2.28
C VAL A 67 5.48 -0.07 2.76
N LEU A 68 5.60 -0.52 4.00
CA LEU A 68 6.86 -0.97 4.55
C LEU A 68 6.90 -2.49 4.48
N VAL A 69 7.90 -3.01 3.80
CA VAL A 69 8.13 -4.44 3.67
C VAL A 69 9.37 -4.79 4.48
N ALA A 70 9.20 -5.65 5.46
CA ALA A 70 10.31 -6.13 6.28
C ALA A 70 10.41 -7.64 6.12
N PRO A 71 11.13 -8.12 5.07
CA PRO A 71 11.13 -9.55 4.74
C PRO A 71 11.67 -10.43 5.85
N ASN A 72 12.72 -9.95 6.53
CA ASN A 72 13.34 -10.75 7.60
C ASN A 72 12.45 -10.87 8.83
N ALA A 73 11.55 -9.91 9.04
CA ALA A 73 10.58 -9.97 10.12
C ALA A 73 9.26 -10.57 9.67
N ARG A 74 9.13 -10.86 8.38
CA ARG A 74 7.91 -11.37 7.75
C ARG A 74 6.72 -10.46 8.03
N ARG A 75 6.97 -9.16 7.94
CA ARG A 75 5.96 -8.14 8.25
C ARG A 75 5.79 -7.19 7.09
N VAL A 76 4.55 -6.76 6.93
CA VAL A 76 4.18 -5.66 6.03
C VAL A 76 3.31 -4.73 6.83
N GLU A 77 3.65 -3.44 6.81
CA GLU A 77 2.84 -2.41 7.44
C GLU A 77 2.46 -1.38 6.39
N ILE A 78 1.21 -0.96 6.40
CA ILE A 78 0.71 0.02 5.45
C ILE A 78 0.16 1.21 6.23
N VAL A 79 0.69 2.40 5.92
CA VAL A 79 0.26 3.64 6.58
C VAL A 79 -0.35 4.54 5.51
N THR A 80 -1.56 4.99 5.76
CA THR A 80 -2.29 5.84 4.81
C THR A 80 -2.40 7.26 5.36
N GLY A 81 -2.29 8.22 4.46
CA GLY A 81 -2.48 9.62 4.82
C GLY A 81 -3.93 9.94 5.12
N SER A 82 -4.15 11.03 5.83
CA SER A 82 -5.48 11.42 6.31
C SER A 82 -6.47 11.64 5.18
N ASP A 83 -6.03 12.13 4.03
CA ASP A 83 -6.92 12.42 2.90
C ASP A 83 -7.43 11.14 2.22
N LEU A 84 -6.80 10.00 2.50
CA LEU A 84 -7.13 8.75 1.82
C LEU A 84 -8.07 7.85 2.61
N ARG A 85 -8.38 8.21 3.85
CA ARG A 85 -9.14 7.32 4.73
C ARG A 85 -10.54 7.02 4.22
N GLY A 86 -11.13 7.95 3.46
CA GLY A 86 -12.44 7.72 2.86
C GLY A 86 -12.41 6.80 1.65
N ARG A 87 -11.22 6.59 1.06
CA ARG A 87 -11.05 5.78 -0.16
C ARG A 87 -10.36 4.47 0.11
N LEU A 88 -9.61 4.38 1.18
CA LEU A 88 -8.80 3.21 1.51
C LEU A 88 -9.00 2.91 2.98
N SER A 89 -9.79 1.89 3.26
CA SER A 89 -10.13 1.53 4.63
C SER A 89 -9.01 0.69 5.28
N ASP A 90 -9.07 0.58 6.59
CA ASP A 90 -8.16 -0.30 7.32
C ASP A 90 -8.28 -1.74 6.84
N ARG A 91 -9.50 -2.15 6.48
CA ARG A 91 -9.74 -3.49 5.95
C ARG A 91 -9.04 -3.68 4.60
N ASP A 92 -9.11 -2.68 3.72
CA ASP A 92 -8.41 -2.74 2.43
C ASP A 92 -6.92 -2.92 2.65
N CYS A 93 -6.34 -2.18 3.59
CA CYS A 93 -4.92 -2.29 3.91
C CYS A 93 -4.58 -3.66 4.48
N ALA A 94 -5.42 -4.18 5.39
CA ALA A 94 -5.20 -5.49 5.99
C ALA A 94 -5.23 -6.59 4.93
N LEU A 95 -6.15 -6.51 3.98
CA LEU A 95 -6.24 -7.51 2.91
C LEU A 95 -5.03 -7.45 1.99
N ALA A 96 -4.57 -6.25 1.66
CA ALA A 96 -3.36 -6.10 0.84
C ALA A 96 -2.14 -6.65 1.56
N ALA A 97 -1.99 -6.34 2.84
CA ALA A 97 -0.87 -6.84 3.64
C ALA A 97 -0.89 -8.36 3.73
N LEU A 98 -2.07 -8.94 3.93
CA LEU A 98 -2.21 -10.39 4.00
C LEU A 98 -1.85 -11.05 2.67
N SER A 99 -2.27 -10.46 1.56
CA SER A 99 -1.92 -10.94 0.23
C SER A 99 -0.41 -10.95 0.03
N MET A 100 0.27 -9.88 0.45
CA MET A 100 1.72 -9.80 0.33
C MET A 100 2.41 -10.85 1.18
N THR A 101 2.04 -10.99 2.45
CA THR A 101 2.70 -11.94 3.34
C THR A 101 2.44 -13.38 2.90
N SER A 102 1.28 -13.68 2.35
CA SER A 102 0.98 -15.00 1.81
C SER A 102 1.89 -15.33 0.63
N SER A 103 2.11 -14.36 -0.26
CA SER A 103 3.02 -14.54 -1.40
C SER A 103 4.46 -14.71 -0.92
N PHE A 104 4.86 -13.98 0.11
CA PHE A 104 6.21 -14.10 0.69
C PHE A 104 6.42 -15.51 1.25
N ALA A 105 5.42 -16.06 1.92
CA ALA A 105 5.49 -17.42 2.45
C ALA A 105 5.68 -18.44 1.33
N GLY A 106 5.14 -18.17 0.16
CA GLY A 106 5.32 -19.00 -1.03
C GLY A 106 6.60 -18.74 -1.80
N GLY A 107 7.43 -17.81 -1.34
CA GLY A 107 8.71 -17.48 -1.96
C GLY A 107 8.64 -16.38 -3.02
N ASP A 108 7.49 -15.76 -3.24
CA ASP A 108 7.33 -14.74 -4.26
C ASP A 108 7.29 -13.36 -3.62
N LEU A 109 8.47 -12.80 -3.35
CA LEU A 109 8.58 -11.48 -2.71
C LEU A 109 8.16 -10.36 -3.66
N THR A 110 8.75 -10.34 -4.84
CA THR A 110 8.50 -9.25 -5.80
C THR A 110 7.06 -9.26 -6.29
N GLY A 111 6.56 -10.41 -6.69
CA GLY A 111 5.17 -10.53 -7.14
C GLY A 111 4.17 -10.17 -6.06
N GLY A 112 4.49 -10.55 -4.81
CA GLY A 112 3.64 -10.20 -3.68
C GLY A 112 3.53 -8.71 -3.47
N VAL A 113 4.65 -8.00 -3.49
CA VAL A 113 4.66 -6.54 -3.33
C VAL A 113 3.88 -5.88 -4.47
N LEU A 114 4.15 -6.29 -5.70
CA LEU A 114 3.48 -5.69 -6.85
C LEU A 114 1.98 -5.90 -6.79
N GLN A 115 1.54 -7.11 -6.47
CA GLN A 115 0.12 -7.40 -6.38
C GLN A 115 -0.55 -6.59 -5.28
N GLY A 116 0.10 -6.48 -4.12
CA GLY A 116 -0.44 -5.72 -3.01
C GLY A 116 -0.57 -4.24 -3.34
N VAL A 117 0.44 -3.65 -3.98
CA VAL A 117 0.39 -2.24 -4.37
C VAL A 117 -0.70 -2.02 -5.42
N ARG A 118 -0.87 -2.95 -6.37
CA ARG A 118 -1.95 -2.85 -7.35
C ARG A 118 -3.32 -2.90 -6.69
N MET A 119 -3.50 -3.77 -5.69
CA MET A 119 -4.76 -3.82 -4.94
C MET A 119 -5.06 -2.48 -4.29
N LEU A 120 -4.06 -1.89 -3.65
CA LEU A 120 -4.24 -0.59 -3.00
C LEU A 120 -4.53 0.50 -4.03
N GLY A 121 -3.83 0.47 -5.16
CA GLY A 121 -4.04 1.45 -6.22
C GLY A 121 -5.44 1.38 -6.81
N GLN A 122 -5.98 0.18 -6.98
CA GLN A 122 -7.34 0.01 -7.49
C GLN A 122 -8.38 0.60 -6.55
N ARG A 123 -8.11 0.53 -5.25
CA ARG A 123 -9.03 1.07 -4.24
C ARG A 123 -8.93 2.59 -4.14
N THR A 124 -7.73 3.15 -4.24
CA THR A 124 -7.52 4.59 -4.09
C THR A 124 -7.73 5.35 -5.39
N GLY A 125 -7.42 4.74 -6.52
CA GLY A 125 -7.41 5.41 -7.80
C GLY A 125 -8.77 5.70 -8.38
N LYS A 126 -9.80 5.04 -7.88
CA LYS A 126 -11.17 5.30 -8.34
C LYS A 126 -11.94 5.92 -7.20
N PRO A 127 -12.54 7.09 -7.44
CA PRO A 127 -13.48 7.63 -6.47
C PRO A 127 -14.47 6.49 -6.19
N ARG A 128 -14.72 6.24 -4.91
CA ARG A 128 -15.76 5.30 -4.55
C ARG A 128 -17.02 5.72 -5.27
N ARG A 129 -17.46 4.88 -6.18
CA ARG A 129 -18.80 5.07 -6.69
C ARG A 129 -19.71 4.96 -5.50
N GLN A 130 -20.31 6.07 -5.19
CA GLN A 130 -21.44 6.05 -4.31
C GLN A 130 -22.43 5.06 -4.92
N PRO A 131 -22.84 4.06 -4.19
CA PRO A 131 -23.97 3.27 -4.64
C PRO A 131 -25.05 4.30 -4.79
N SER A 132 -25.42 4.61 -5.85
CA SER A 132 -26.29 5.76 -5.99
C SER A 132 -27.59 5.56 -5.33
N VAL A 133 -27.28 5.81 -4.99
CA VAL A 133 -27.91 5.90 -4.72
C VAL A 133 -28.54 6.00 -4.75
N VAL A 134 -28.44 5.83 -4.99
CA VAL A 134 -28.98 6.00 -5.19
C VAL A 134 -29.58 6.19 -5.07
N ALA A 135 -29.80 6.34 -5.17
CA ALA A 135 -30.44 6.76 -5.24
C ALA A 135 -31.02 6.73 -5.16
N PRO A 136 -31.42 6.91 -5.02
CA PRO A 136 -31.89 7.06 -5.16
C PRO A 136 -32.14 7.03 -5.28
N GLY A 137 -32.24 6.93 -5.27
CA GLY A 137 -32.32 7.12 -5.54
C GLY A 137 -31.93 6.78 -5.76
N ARG A 138 -31.91 6.70 -5.83
CA ARG A 138 -31.62 6.66 -6.05
C ARG A 138 -30.98 5.96 -6.32
N THR A 139 -30.98 5.91 -6.71
CA THR A 139 -30.62 5.63 -6.91
C THR A 139 -30.22 5.01 -7.07
N PHE A 140 -30.46 5.10 -7.21
CA PHE A 140 -30.37 4.84 -7.31
C PHE A 140 -30.29 4.55 -7.69
N SER A 141 -30.21 4.76 -8.36
CA SER A 141 -30.34 4.89 -8.66
C SER A 141 -30.19 4.70 -8.92
N SER A 142 -30.22 4.77 -9.02
CA SER A 142 -30.34 4.90 -9.11
C SER A 142 -30.31 4.45 -9.06
N LEU A 143 -30.52 4.43 -9.22
CA LEU A 143 -30.72 4.36 -8.98
C LEU A 143 -30.88 4.12 -9.03
N LEU A 144 -30.90 4.32 -9.39
CA LEU A 144 -31.16 4.56 -9.24
C LEU A 144 -31.26 4.77 -9.46
N ARG A 145 -31.37 5.14 -9.93
CA ARG A 145 -31.57 5.73 -9.92
C ARG A 145 -31.43 5.87 -10.30
N PRO A 146 -31.69 5.94 -10.35
CA PRO A 146 -31.55 6.28 -10.53
C PRO A 146 -31.43 6.30 -10.48
#